data_47190736691d923b4c1743fad0533df7
#
_entry.id   47190736691d923b4c1743fad0533df7
#
_cell.length_a   1.000
_cell.length_b   1.000
_cell.length_c   1.000
_cell.angle_alpha   90.00
_cell.angle_beta   90.00
_cell.angle_gamma   90.00
#
_symmetry.space_group_name_H-M   'P 1'
#
loop_
_entity.id
_entity.type
_entity.pdbx_description
1 polymer ?
#
loop_
_entity_poly.entity_id
_entity_poly.type
_entity_poly.pdbx_seq_one_letter_code
_entity_poly.pdbx_strand_id
1 'polypeptide(L)'
;MTVISVNTIPFTDQRPGTSGLRKKVSVFQQQHYLENFVQSTFNALAEIKDKTLVIGGDGRYFNEQAIQIILKMAAANGVKQAIVGQNGLLSTPAASCVIRKYNAFGGIILSASHNPAGPGGDFGIKYNVENGGPAPENITDAIFAHSQKITNYKIIETSDISLSNIGMQKLGNMEVVIIDSVEDYADLMAQLFNFEAIKRLFSNNDFSVRFDAMHAITGPYGKDILEKRLGAKAGT
;
A
#
# COMPACT_ATOMS: atom_id res chain seq x y z
N MET A 1 5.85 -7.91 23.56
CA MET A 1 4.53 -8.02 22.93
C MET A 1 4.26 -9.48 22.61
N THR A 2 3.05 -9.94 22.89
CA THR A 2 2.68 -11.36 22.72
C THR A 2 2.12 -11.57 21.32
N VAL A 3 2.65 -12.55 20.59
CA VAL A 3 2.04 -13.05 19.37
C VAL A 3 0.88 -13.97 19.77
N ILE A 4 -0.30 -13.69 19.27
CA ILE A 4 -1.48 -14.55 19.46
C ILE A 4 -1.85 -15.22 18.13
N SER A 5 -2.35 -16.44 18.25
CA SER A 5 -2.95 -17.18 17.12
C SER A 5 -4.47 -17.13 17.29
N VAL A 6 -5.15 -16.55 16.34
CA VAL A 6 -6.61 -16.39 16.34
C VAL A 6 -7.22 -17.44 15.41
N ASN A 7 -8.13 -18.27 15.94
CA ASN A 7 -8.84 -19.26 15.14
C ASN A 7 -9.82 -18.58 14.17
N THR A 8 -9.93 -19.12 12.97
CA THR A 8 -10.82 -18.62 11.93
C THR A 8 -11.31 -19.76 11.02
N ILE A 9 -12.21 -19.44 10.12
CA ILE A 9 -12.70 -20.33 9.08
C ILE A 9 -12.47 -19.70 7.70
N PRO A 10 -12.26 -20.51 6.64
CA PRO A 10 -12.10 -20.01 5.28
C PRO A 10 -13.30 -19.22 4.78
N PHE A 11 -13.03 -18.17 3.97
CA PHE A 11 -14.03 -17.55 3.09
C PHE A 11 -13.84 -18.08 1.67
N THR A 12 -14.92 -18.48 1.02
CA THR A 12 -14.87 -19.13 -0.31
C THR A 12 -14.59 -18.17 -1.46
N ASP A 13 -14.74 -16.86 -1.22
CA ASP A 13 -14.73 -15.80 -2.23
C ASP A 13 -13.44 -14.95 -2.25
N GLN A 14 -12.39 -15.37 -1.57
CA GLN A 14 -11.11 -14.64 -1.48
C GLN A 14 -10.14 -14.95 -2.63
N ARG A 15 -10.64 -15.19 -3.85
CA ARG A 15 -9.78 -15.36 -5.03
C ARG A 15 -9.31 -14.00 -5.54
N PRO A 16 -8.00 -13.68 -5.48
CA PRO A 16 -7.47 -12.48 -6.10
C PRO A 16 -7.41 -12.62 -7.62
N GLY A 17 -7.70 -11.55 -8.33
CA GLY A 17 -7.36 -11.40 -9.75
C GLY A 17 -5.98 -10.76 -9.93
N THR A 18 -5.60 -10.46 -11.17
CA THR A 18 -4.35 -9.73 -11.52
C THR A 18 -4.23 -8.38 -10.79
N SER A 19 -5.36 -7.75 -10.49
CA SER A 19 -5.44 -6.49 -9.75
C SER A 19 -5.71 -6.66 -8.25
N GLY A 20 -5.50 -7.86 -7.71
CA GLY A 20 -5.75 -8.20 -6.31
C GLY A 20 -7.20 -8.59 -6.00
N LEU A 21 -7.50 -8.71 -4.72
CA LEU A 21 -8.85 -8.96 -4.21
C LEU A 21 -9.60 -7.63 -4.06
N ARG A 22 -10.75 -7.49 -4.72
CA ARG A 22 -11.62 -6.31 -4.62
C ARG A 22 -13.02 -6.73 -4.21
N LYS A 23 -13.55 -6.11 -3.17
CA LYS A 23 -14.90 -6.33 -2.62
C LYS A 23 -15.43 -5.02 -2.03
N LYS A 24 -16.69 -5.00 -1.63
CA LYS A 24 -17.26 -3.91 -0.84
C LYS A 24 -16.50 -3.75 0.48
N VAL A 25 -16.41 -2.52 0.97
CA VAL A 25 -15.83 -2.22 2.29
C VAL A 25 -16.49 -3.07 3.36
N SER A 26 -17.83 -3.20 3.34
CA SER A 26 -18.58 -4.02 4.30
C SER A 26 -18.20 -5.51 4.30
N VAL A 27 -17.68 -6.02 3.19
CA VAL A 27 -17.14 -7.40 3.13
C VAL A 27 -15.80 -7.49 3.81
N PHE A 28 -14.90 -6.53 3.55
CA PHE A 28 -13.59 -6.49 4.21
C PHE A 28 -13.68 -6.23 5.72
N GLN A 29 -14.74 -5.56 6.18
CA GLN A 29 -15.01 -5.31 7.59
C GLN A 29 -15.69 -6.49 8.32
N GLN A 30 -16.03 -7.56 7.62
CA GLN A 30 -16.46 -8.79 8.30
C GLN A 30 -15.34 -9.33 9.17
N GLN A 31 -15.70 -9.85 10.33
CA GLN A 31 -14.74 -10.42 11.28
C GLN A 31 -13.83 -11.45 10.57
N HIS A 32 -12.52 -11.29 10.70
CA HIS A 32 -11.48 -12.14 10.14
C HIS A 32 -11.32 -12.11 8.61
N TYR A 33 -12.13 -11.34 7.85
CA TYR A 33 -12.05 -11.39 6.39
C TYR A 33 -10.72 -10.86 5.85
N LEU A 34 -10.31 -9.66 6.30
CA LEU A 34 -9.04 -9.06 5.90
C LEU A 34 -7.86 -9.90 6.42
N GLU A 35 -7.92 -10.30 7.69
CA GLU A 35 -6.86 -11.07 8.34
C GLU A 35 -6.61 -12.41 7.66
N ASN A 36 -7.67 -13.10 7.23
CA ASN A 36 -7.55 -14.36 6.48
C ASN A 36 -6.81 -14.17 5.16
N PHE A 37 -7.15 -13.11 4.41
CA PHE A 37 -6.47 -12.83 3.15
C PHE A 37 -5.01 -12.44 3.36
N VAL A 38 -4.71 -11.61 4.37
CA VAL A 38 -3.33 -11.20 4.71
C VAL A 38 -2.50 -12.40 5.16
N GLN A 39 -3.03 -13.24 6.06
CA GLN A 39 -2.30 -14.44 6.50
C GLN A 39 -2.08 -15.42 5.34
N SER A 40 -3.07 -15.59 4.46
CA SER A 40 -2.94 -16.44 3.28
C SER A 40 -1.88 -15.91 2.32
N THR A 41 -1.77 -14.58 2.19
CA THR A 41 -0.68 -13.94 1.44
C THR A 41 0.67 -14.25 2.09
N PHE A 42 0.82 -14.10 3.41
CA PHE A 42 2.06 -14.41 4.11
C PHE A 42 2.43 -15.89 4.01
N ASN A 43 1.46 -16.79 4.08
CA ASN A 43 1.70 -18.23 3.94
C ASN A 43 2.16 -18.60 2.51
N ALA A 44 1.64 -17.92 1.49
CA ALA A 44 2.06 -18.11 0.11
C ALA A 44 3.49 -17.59 -0.17
N LEU A 45 3.93 -16.61 0.62
CA LEU A 45 5.24 -15.97 0.52
C LEU A 45 6.29 -16.63 1.45
N ALA A 46 6.33 -17.91 1.59
CA ALA A 46 7.07 -18.75 2.54
C ALA A 46 8.34 -18.16 3.23
N GLU A 47 9.02 -17.17 2.62
CA GLU A 47 10.25 -16.54 3.09
C GLU A 47 10.07 -15.11 3.63
N ILE A 48 8.87 -14.74 4.07
CA ILE A 48 8.57 -13.37 4.54
C ILE A 48 9.30 -12.99 5.82
N LYS A 49 9.71 -13.98 6.62
CA LYS A 49 10.46 -13.76 7.85
C LYS A 49 11.78 -13.04 7.57
N ASP A 50 12.12 -12.09 8.42
CA ASP A 50 13.33 -11.25 8.35
C ASP A 50 13.42 -10.37 7.08
N LYS A 51 12.32 -10.23 6.33
CA LYS A 51 12.26 -9.40 5.12
C LYS A 51 11.72 -8.00 5.40
N THR A 52 11.91 -7.11 4.42
CA THR A 52 11.31 -5.77 4.37
C THR A 52 10.09 -5.80 3.45
N LEU A 53 8.96 -5.23 3.90
CA LEU A 53 7.74 -5.05 3.11
C LEU A 53 7.41 -3.57 2.96
N VAL A 54 6.88 -3.20 1.80
CA VAL A 54 6.24 -1.90 1.58
C VAL A 54 4.74 -2.02 1.80
N ILE A 55 4.13 -1.08 2.52
CA ILE A 55 2.69 -1.08 2.80
C ILE A 55 2.15 0.34 2.54
N GLY A 56 1.07 0.44 1.79
CA GLY A 56 0.39 1.70 1.56
C GLY A 56 -0.81 1.53 0.64
N GLY A 57 -1.54 2.60 0.41
CA GLY A 57 -2.74 2.56 -0.42
C GLY A 57 -3.19 3.93 -0.91
N ASP A 58 -4.35 3.97 -1.53
CA ASP A 58 -4.91 5.17 -2.16
C ASP A 58 -5.71 6.07 -1.19
N GLY A 59 -5.72 5.74 0.11
CA GLY A 59 -6.36 6.56 1.14
C GLY A 59 -7.89 6.44 1.19
N ARG A 60 -8.48 5.46 0.49
CA ARG A 60 -9.93 5.22 0.54
C ARG A 60 -10.40 4.80 1.93
N TYR A 61 -11.71 4.82 2.13
CA TYR A 61 -12.32 4.39 3.39
C TYR A 61 -11.81 3.00 3.80
N PHE A 62 -11.54 2.80 5.09
CA PHE A 62 -10.92 1.60 5.68
C PHE A 62 -9.40 1.46 5.47
N ASN A 63 -8.74 2.32 4.71
CA ASN A 63 -7.30 2.19 4.41
C ASN A 63 -6.43 2.19 5.68
N GLU A 64 -6.65 3.16 6.58
CA GLU A 64 -5.84 3.32 7.79
C GLU A 64 -6.00 2.11 8.74
N GLN A 65 -7.25 1.69 9.00
CA GLN A 65 -7.54 0.54 9.84
C GLN A 65 -6.92 -0.74 9.27
N ALA A 66 -7.02 -0.95 7.97
CA ALA A 66 -6.43 -2.11 7.30
C ALA A 66 -4.90 -2.11 7.43
N ILE A 67 -4.23 -0.96 7.28
CA ILE A 67 -2.78 -0.85 7.47
C ILE A 67 -2.39 -1.24 8.90
N GLN A 68 -3.09 -0.77 9.92
CA GLN A 68 -2.81 -1.13 11.32
C GLN A 68 -2.92 -2.64 11.54
N ILE A 69 -3.96 -3.29 11.00
CA ILE A 69 -4.13 -4.75 11.06
C ILE A 69 -2.96 -5.44 10.36
N ILE A 70 -2.63 -5.03 9.13
CA ILE A 70 -1.55 -5.63 8.34
C ILE A 70 -0.20 -5.50 9.04
N LEU A 71 0.11 -4.34 9.64
CA LEU A 71 1.34 -4.12 10.40
C LEU A 71 1.46 -5.06 11.60
N LYS A 72 0.38 -5.19 12.37
CA LYS A 72 0.34 -6.10 13.53
C LYS A 72 0.51 -7.56 13.12
N MET A 73 -0.07 -7.95 11.99
CA MET A 73 0.09 -9.29 11.43
C MET A 73 1.48 -9.51 10.86
N ALA A 74 2.06 -8.53 10.17
CA ALA A 74 3.42 -8.59 9.64
C ALA A 74 4.45 -8.80 10.77
N ALA A 75 4.31 -8.04 11.86
CA ALA A 75 5.15 -8.21 13.05
C ALA A 75 5.01 -9.62 13.66
N ALA A 76 3.78 -10.14 13.74
CA ALA A 76 3.51 -11.50 14.26
C ALA A 76 4.07 -12.61 13.38
N ASN A 77 4.21 -12.35 12.07
CA ASN A 77 4.77 -13.29 11.10
C ASN A 77 6.28 -13.12 10.87
N GLY A 78 6.94 -12.28 11.69
CA GLY A 78 8.40 -12.16 11.71
C GLY A 78 8.98 -11.25 10.62
N VAL A 79 8.19 -10.37 10.01
CA VAL A 79 8.70 -9.32 9.13
C VAL A 79 9.68 -8.45 9.92
N LYS A 80 10.85 -8.19 9.34
CA LYS A 80 11.90 -7.38 10.00
C LYS A 80 11.57 -5.89 9.96
N GLN A 81 11.11 -5.42 8.81
CA GLN A 81 10.85 -4.01 8.57
C GLN A 81 9.62 -3.80 7.67
N ALA A 82 8.78 -2.83 8.01
CA ALA A 82 7.73 -2.32 7.16
C ALA A 82 8.02 -0.87 6.78
N ILE A 83 8.00 -0.55 5.47
CA ILE A 83 8.09 0.82 4.95
C ILE A 83 6.68 1.25 4.59
N VAL A 84 6.21 2.36 5.17
CA VAL A 84 4.83 2.83 5.02
C VAL A 84 4.84 4.27 4.55
N GLY A 85 4.03 4.60 3.54
CA GLY A 85 3.84 5.99 3.15
C GLY A 85 3.15 6.79 4.25
N GLN A 86 3.52 8.06 4.41
CA GLN A 86 2.91 8.95 5.40
C GLN A 86 1.38 8.93 5.29
N ASN A 87 0.69 8.83 6.44
CA ASN A 87 -0.76 8.61 6.54
C ASN A 87 -1.26 7.34 5.83
N GLY A 88 -0.38 6.37 5.58
CA GLY A 88 -0.70 5.15 4.84
C GLY A 88 -0.88 5.36 3.34
N LEU A 89 -0.45 6.49 2.81
CA LEU A 89 -0.67 6.89 1.41
C LEU A 89 0.51 6.48 0.53
N LEU A 90 0.26 5.65 -0.47
CA LEU A 90 1.17 5.39 -1.60
C LEU A 90 0.33 5.09 -2.83
N SER A 91 0.50 5.86 -3.88
CA SER A 91 -0.07 5.49 -5.18
C SER A 91 0.55 4.18 -5.67
N THR A 92 -0.16 3.42 -6.49
CA THR A 92 0.38 2.16 -7.02
C THR A 92 1.75 2.32 -7.67
N PRO A 93 2.02 3.32 -8.55
CA PRO A 93 3.36 3.50 -9.11
C PRO A 93 4.40 3.96 -8.08
N ALA A 94 4.01 4.75 -7.06
CA ALA A 94 4.92 5.10 -5.97
C ALA A 94 5.29 3.88 -5.12
N ALA A 95 4.34 3.03 -4.78
CA ALA A 95 4.62 1.78 -4.08
C ALA A 95 5.58 0.89 -4.89
N SER A 96 5.39 0.76 -6.19
CA SER A 96 6.32 0.05 -7.08
C SER A 96 7.73 0.67 -7.08
N CYS A 97 7.82 2.00 -7.07
CA CYS A 97 9.09 2.73 -6.96
C CYS A 97 9.78 2.44 -5.63
N VAL A 98 9.07 2.56 -4.52
CA VAL A 98 9.58 2.32 -3.16
C VAL A 98 10.05 0.87 -2.99
N ILE A 99 9.30 -0.13 -3.48
CA ILE A 99 9.71 -1.54 -3.43
C ILE A 99 11.10 -1.72 -4.07
N ARG A 100 11.31 -1.16 -5.26
CA ARG A 100 12.61 -1.26 -5.95
C ARG A 100 13.71 -0.44 -5.29
N LYS A 101 13.42 0.80 -4.89
CA LYS A 101 14.39 1.72 -4.28
C LYS A 101 14.99 1.14 -2.98
N TYR A 102 14.15 0.53 -2.17
CA TYR A 102 14.55 -0.02 -0.87
C TYR A 102 14.88 -1.52 -0.92
N ASN A 103 14.92 -2.13 -2.11
CA ASN A 103 15.15 -3.58 -2.29
C ASN A 103 14.23 -4.41 -1.38
N ALA A 104 12.97 -3.99 -1.25
CA ALA A 104 11.99 -4.70 -0.44
C ALA A 104 11.63 -6.04 -1.08
N PHE A 105 11.30 -7.02 -0.25
CA PHE A 105 10.84 -8.35 -0.69
C PHE A 105 9.53 -8.28 -1.51
N GLY A 106 8.78 -7.21 -1.31
CA GLY A 106 7.56 -6.89 -2.02
C GLY A 106 6.74 -5.87 -1.26
N GLY A 107 5.47 -5.74 -1.63
CA GLY A 107 4.59 -4.80 -0.93
C GLY A 107 3.11 -5.15 -1.01
N ILE A 108 2.38 -4.74 0.02
CA ILE A 108 0.92 -4.80 0.07
C ILE A 108 0.37 -3.42 -0.28
N ILE A 109 -0.44 -3.37 -1.33
CA ILE A 109 -1.02 -2.13 -1.85
C ILE A 109 -2.54 -2.19 -1.71
N LEU A 110 -3.09 -1.20 -0.99
CA LEU A 110 -4.52 -1.09 -0.71
C LEU A 110 -5.16 -0.14 -1.72
N SER A 111 -5.84 -0.69 -2.71
CA SER A 111 -6.53 0.10 -3.73
C SER A 111 -7.56 -0.75 -4.47
N ALA A 112 -8.70 -0.15 -4.79
CA ALA A 112 -9.65 -0.69 -5.76
C ALA A 112 -9.70 0.19 -7.03
N SER A 113 -8.59 0.86 -7.38
CA SER A 113 -8.45 1.67 -8.58
C SER A 113 -9.52 2.78 -8.65
N HIS A 114 -10.25 2.88 -9.78
CA HIS A 114 -11.32 3.86 -10.02
C HIS A 114 -12.70 3.45 -9.47
N ASN A 115 -12.79 2.32 -8.79
CA ASN A 115 -14.06 1.93 -8.17
C ASN A 115 -14.50 2.94 -7.10
N PRO A 116 -15.79 3.15 -6.92
CA PRO A 116 -16.32 4.10 -5.93
C PRO A 116 -15.70 3.89 -4.55
N ALA A 117 -15.29 4.98 -3.92
CA ALA A 117 -14.76 4.99 -2.54
C ALA A 117 -15.87 5.34 -1.53
N GLY A 118 -15.53 5.35 -0.25
CA GLY A 118 -16.44 5.64 0.86
C GLY A 118 -16.97 4.39 1.57
N PRO A 119 -17.79 4.56 2.62
CA PRO A 119 -18.27 3.44 3.45
C PRO A 119 -19.05 2.38 2.68
N GLY A 120 -19.84 2.79 1.69
CA GLY A 120 -20.57 1.90 0.78
C GLY A 120 -19.83 1.52 -0.49
N GLY A 121 -18.58 1.99 -0.63
CA GLY A 121 -17.74 1.78 -1.80
C GLY A 121 -17.00 0.45 -1.77
N ASP A 122 -15.98 0.37 -2.63
CA ASP A 122 -15.15 -0.82 -2.77
C ASP A 122 -13.80 -0.61 -2.06
N PHE A 123 -13.25 -1.71 -1.58
CA PHE A 123 -11.90 -1.81 -1.05
C PHE A 123 -11.12 -2.86 -1.83
N GLY A 124 -9.81 -2.74 -1.87
CA GLY A 124 -8.96 -3.70 -2.58
C GLY A 124 -7.62 -3.85 -1.91
N ILE A 125 -7.07 -5.06 -2.01
CA ILE A 125 -5.75 -5.42 -1.51
C ILE A 125 -5.03 -6.27 -2.54
N LYS A 126 -3.76 -5.97 -2.81
CA LYS A 126 -2.92 -6.76 -3.70
C LYS A 126 -1.49 -6.84 -3.17
N TYR A 127 -0.78 -7.87 -3.58
CA TYR A 127 0.64 -8.02 -3.38
C TYR A 127 1.40 -7.70 -4.67
N ASN A 128 2.45 -6.88 -4.55
CA ASN A 128 3.44 -6.65 -5.60
C ASN A 128 4.77 -7.29 -5.19
N VAL A 129 5.43 -7.95 -6.13
CA VAL A 129 6.71 -8.65 -5.90
C VAL A 129 7.90 -7.67 -5.90
N GLU A 130 9.11 -8.17 -5.67
CA GLU A 130 10.35 -7.42 -5.50
C GLU A 130 10.70 -6.46 -6.65
N ASN A 131 10.31 -6.77 -7.88
CA ASN A 131 10.48 -5.87 -9.02
C ASN A 131 9.48 -4.70 -9.06
N GLY A 132 8.58 -4.62 -8.07
CA GLY A 132 7.51 -3.63 -7.97
C GLY A 132 6.28 -3.92 -8.83
N GLY A 133 6.28 -4.99 -9.63
CA GLY A 133 5.15 -5.43 -10.43
C GLY A 133 4.11 -6.24 -9.63
N PRO A 134 2.88 -6.41 -10.15
CA PRO A 134 1.87 -7.23 -9.51
C PRO A 134 2.33 -8.69 -9.40
N ALA A 135 1.85 -9.38 -8.37
CA ALA A 135 2.13 -10.79 -8.17
C ALA A 135 1.71 -11.61 -9.40
N PRO A 136 2.58 -12.50 -9.91
CA PRO A 136 2.24 -13.40 -11.00
C PRO A 136 1.21 -14.45 -10.56
N GLU A 137 0.60 -15.12 -11.53
CA GLU A 137 -0.54 -16.01 -11.30
C GLU A 137 -0.23 -17.16 -10.32
N ASN A 138 0.97 -17.71 -10.38
CA ASN A 138 1.38 -18.77 -9.44
C ASN A 138 1.35 -18.29 -7.97
N ILE A 139 1.66 -17.03 -7.70
CA ILE A 139 1.58 -16.46 -6.35
C ILE A 139 0.12 -16.20 -5.98
N THR A 140 -0.69 -15.63 -6.88
CA THR A 140 -2.11 -15.37 -6.60
C THR A 140 -2.90 -16.66 -6.41
N ASP A 141 -2.61 -17.72 -7.16
CA ASP A 141 -3.20 -19.04 -6.96
C ASP A 141 -2.76 -19.68 -5.63
N ALA A 142 -1.50 -19.52 -5.24
CA ALA A 142 -1.03 -19.98 -3.93
C ALA A 142 -1.75 -19.23 -2.79
N ILE A 143 -1.91 -17.91 -2.89
CA ILE A 143 -2.69 -17.12 -1.92
C ILE A 143 -4.12 -17.67 -1.81
N PHE A 144 -4.78 -17.91 -2.94
CA PHE A 144 -6.13 -18.49 -2.93
C PHE A 144 -6.15 -19.89 -2.32
N ALA A 145 -5.22 -20.76 -2.69
CA ALA A 145 -5.14 -22.10 -2.12
C ALA A 145 -4.95 -22.09 -0.60
N HIS A 146 -4.14 -21.15 -0.07
CA HIS A 146 -4.00 -20.95 1.38
C HIS A 146 -5.29 -20.41 2.01
N SER A 147 -5.99 -19.47 1.37
CA SER A 147 -7.24 -18.92 1.91
C SER A 147 -8.36 -19.96 2.06
N GLN A 148 -8.35 -21.00 1.21
CA GLN A 148 -9.34 -22.09 1.28
C GLN A 148 -9.08 -23.12 2.40
N LYS A 149 -7.91 -23.05 3.05
CA LYS A 149 -7.48 -24.01 4.09
C LYS A 149 -7.10 -23.33 5.40
N ILE A 150 -7.25 -22.02 5.49
CA ILE A 150 -6.84 -21.25 6.66
C ILE A 150 -7.67 -21.65 7.87
N THR A 151 -7.02 -21.90 8.99
CA THR A 151 -7.67 -22.24 10.28
C THR A 151 -7.31 -21.24 11.37
N ASN A 152 -6.26 -20.46 11.19
CA ASN A 152 -5.83 -19.43 12.11
C ASN A 152 -4.96 -18.37 11.40
N TYR A 153 -4.86 -17.20 12.01
CA TYR A 153 -3.90 -16.16 11.64
C TYR A 153 -3.13 -15.67 12.88
N LYS A 154 -1.96 -15.09 12.65
CA LYS A 154 -1.11 -14.55 13.70
C LYS A 154 -1.19 -13.02 13.72
N ILE A 155 -1.32 -12.46 14.92
CA ILE A 155 -1.34 -11.02 15.14
C ILE A 155 -0.68 -10.70 16.48
N ILE A 156 -0.12 -9.51 16.66
CA ILE A 156 0.34 -9.03 17.97
C ILE A 156 -0.73 -8.16 18.63
N GLU A 157 -0.90 -8.31 19.92
CA GLU A 157 -1.74 -7.40 20.72
C GLU A 157 -0.96 -6.16 21.10
N THR A 158 -1.33 -5.04 20.51
CA THR A 158 -0.72 -3.73 20.75
C THR A 158 -1.63 -2.61 20.26
N SER A 159 -1.42 -1.40 20.77
CA SER A 159 -2.04 -0.19 20.23
C SER A 159 -1.57 0.09 18.81
N ASP A 160 -2.34 0.88 18.10
CA ASP A 160 -1.98 1.42 16.79
C ASP A 160 -0.78 2.37 16.89
N ILE A 161 -0.02 2.47 15.81
CA ILE A 161 1.10 3.42 15.69
C ILE A 161 0.70 4.64 14.88
N SER A 162 1.42 5.75 15.08
CA SER A 162 1.20 6.94 14.25
C SER A 162 1.69 6.69 12.82
N LEU A 163 0.83 6.93 11.84
CA LEU A 163 1.21 6.93 10.42
C LEU A 163 1.52 8.34 9.89
N SER A 164 1.29 9.38 10.69
CA SER A 164 1.48 10.78 10.26
C SER A 164 2.90 11.30 10.42
N ASN A 165 3.69 10.71 11.33
CA ASN A 165 5.02 11.19 11.66
C ASN A 165 6.08 10.43 10.85
N ILE A 166 6.75 11.13 9.93
CA ILE A 166 7.89 10.58 9.19
C ILE A 166 8.99 10.19 10.16
N GLY A 167 9.60 9.02 9.95
CA GLY A 167 10.65 8.48 10.79
C GLY A 167 10.43 7.03 11.16
N MET A 168 11.29 6.51 12.03
CA MET A 168 11.28 5.12 12.45
C MET A 168 10.57 4.95 13.79
N GLN A 169 9.71 3.95 13.85
CA GLN A 169 9.02 3.50 15.05
C GLN A 169 9.23 1.98 15.21
N LYS A 170 8.93 1.44 16.38
CA LYS A 170 8.95 -0.02 16.61
C LYS A 170 7.55 -0.55 16.88
N LEU A 171 7.24 -1.67 16.27
CA LEU A 171 6.04 -2.44 16.51
C LEU A 171 6.44 -3.89 16.87
N GLY A 172 6.54 -4.18 18.17
CA GLY A 172 7.20 -5.39 18.62
C GLY A 172 8.69 -5.39 18.26
N ASN A 173 9.15 -6.44 17.59
CA ASN A 173 10.51 -6.55 17.08
C ASN A 173 10.66 -5.99 15.66
N MET A 174 9.55 -5.63 15.01
CA MET A 174 9.54 -5.07 13.66
C MET A 174 9.84 -3.56 13.69
N GLU A 175 10.68 -3.10 12.78
CA GLU A 175 10.84 -1.67 12.51
C GLU A 175 9.75 -1.20 11.54
N VAL A 176 9.12 -0.06 11.83
CA VAL A 176 8.19 0.61 10.91
C VAL A 176 8.77 1.97 10.55
N VAL A 177 9.07 2.14 9.27
CA VAL A 177 9.63 3.38 8.73
C VAL A 177 8.55 4.10 7.95
N ILE A 178 8.11 5.24 8.46
CA ILE A 178 7.18 6.13 7.75
C ILE A 178 7.99 7.05 6.85
N ILE A 179 7.71 7.01 5.55
CA ILE A 179 8.39 7.81 4.52
C ILE A 179 7.44 8.86 3.94
N ASP A 180 8.00 9.91 3.33
CA ASP A 180 7.20 10.81 2.50
C ASP A 180 6.56 10.02 1.34
N SER A 181 5.26 10.21 1.12
CA SER A 181 4.49 9.42 0.16
C SER A 181 4.80 9.75 -1.30
N VAL A 182 5.47 10.87 -1.56
CA VAL A 182 5.66 11.44 -2.91
C VAL A 182 7.12 11.54 -3.30
N GLU A 183 8.01 11.85 -2.36
CA GLU A 183 9.41 12.24 -2.62
C GLU A 183 10.16 11.25 -3.51
N ASP A 184 10.18 9.98 -3.14
CA ASP A 184 10.90 8.93 -3.89
C ASP A 184 10.39 8.78 -5.32
N TYR A 185 9.08 8.88 -5.50
CA TYR A 185 8.47 8.82 -6.83
C TYR A 185 8.76 10.08 -7.64
N ALA A 186 8.69 11.25 -7.03
CA ALA A 186 8.98 12.52 -7.70
C ALA A 186 10.45 12.61 -8.12
N ASP A 187 11.38 12.09 -7.31
CA ASP A 187 12.81 11.99 -7.66
C ASP A 187 13.03 11.07 -8.87
N LEU A 188 12.33 9.93 -8.92
CA LEU A 188 12.37 9.04 -10.07
C LEU A 188 11.82 9.74 -11.33
N MET A 189 10.72 10.48 -11.20
CA MET A 189 10.17 11.25 -12.33
C MET A 189 11.15 12.31 -12.85
N ALA A 190 11.87 13.00 -11.95
CA ALA A 190 12.88 13.98 -12.33
C ALA A 190 14.08 13.36 -13.09
N GLN A 191 14.37 12.07 -12.84
CA GLN A 191 15.40 11.34 -13.60
C GLN A 191 14.91 10.87 -14.97
N LEU A 192 13.62 10.54 -15.09
CA LEU A 192 13.04 9.98 -16.31
C LEU A 192 12.57 11.05 -17.30
N PHE A 193 12.18 12.21 -16.81
CA PHE A 193 11.63 13.32 -17.62
C PHE A 193 12.50 14.56 -17.52
N ASN A 194 12.56 15.32 -18.61
CA ASN A 194 13.29 16.59 -18.65
C ASN A 194 12.49 17.69 -17.93
N PHE A 195 12.64 17.79 -16.61
CA PHE A 195 11.94 18.78 -15.78
C PHE A 195 12.25 20.22 -16.19
N GLU A 196 13.47 20.52 -16.65
CA GLU A 196 13.81 21.85 -17.11
C GLU A 196 13.05 22.25 -18.40
N ALA A 197 12.84 21.31 -19.31
CA ALA A 197 12.00 21.55 -20.49
C ALA A 197 10.53 21.77 -20.11
N ILE A 198 10.02 21.00 -19.15
CA ILE A 198 8.63 21.14 -18.64
C ILE A 198 8.46 22.47 -17.91
N LYS A 199 9.41 22.89 -17.07
CA LYS A 199 9.39 24.21 -16.40
C LYS A 199 9.30 25.35 -17.42
N ARG A 200 10.09 25.29 -18.49
CA ARG A 200 10.02 26.30 -19.57
C ARG A 200 8.64 26.32 -20.24
N LEU A 201 8.03 25.16 -20.44
CA LEU A 201 6.67 25.07 -20.97
C LEU A 201 5.66 25.74 -20.04
N PHE A 202 5.75 25.45 -18.72
CA PHE A 202 4.85 26.03 -17.70
C PHE A 202 5.05 27.54 -17.53
N SER A 203 6.22 28.07 -17.89
CA SER A 203 6.52 29.49 -17.88
C SER A 203 6.01 30.22 -19.15
N ASN A 204 5.54 29.49 -20.15
CA ASN A 204 4.98 30.11 -21.35
C ASN A 204 3.54 30.59 -21.07
N ASN A 205 3.26 31.86 -21.35
CA ASN A 205 1.94 32.46 -21.15
C ASN A 205 0.84 31.87 -22.03
N ASP A 206 1.21 31.25 -23.16
CA ASP A 206 0.27 30.61 -24.09
C ASP A 206 -0.05 29.17 -23.68
N PHE A 207 0.58 28.66 -22.61
CA PHE A 207 0.34 27.32 -22.09
C PHE A 207 -0.30 27.39 -20.70
N SER A 208 -1.35 26.61 -20.50
CA SER A 208 -1.97 26.41 -19.20
C SER A 208 -2.17 24.93 -18.93
N VAL A 209 -1.99 24.53 -17.66
CA VAL A 209 -2.28 23.18 -17.20
C VAL A 209 -3.35 23.27 -16.11
N ARG A 210 -4.25 22.29 -16.10
CA ARG A 210 -5.20 22.10 -15.03
C ARG A 210 -5.16 20.63 -14.61
N PHE A 211 -4.95 20.39 -13.33
CA PHE A 211 -4.90 19.07 -12.75
C PHE A 211 -5.98 18.91 -11.68
N ASP A 212 -6.92 18.02 -11.91
CA ASP A 212 -7.96 17.68 -10.94
C ASP A 212 -7.73 16.27 -10.41
N ALA A 213 -7.35 16.17 -9.16
CA ALA A 213 -7.13 14.89 -8.48
C ALA A 213 -8.45 14.22 -8.04
N MET A 214 -9.60 14.89 -8.15
CA MET A 214 -10.92 14.38 -7.73
C MET A 214 -10.91 13.81 -6.29
N HIS A 215 -10.19 14.45 -5.38
CA HIS A 215 -9.93 13.99 -4.01
C HIS A 215 -9.24 12.61 -3.89
N ALA A 216 -8.63 12.13 -4.98
CA ALA A 216 -7.91 10.85 -5.00
C ALA A 216 -6.44 11.01 -4.59
N ILE A 217 -5.74 9.87 -4.51
CA ILE A 217 -4.34 9.76 -4.07
C ILE A 217 -3.36 10.67 -4.83
N THR A 218 -3.70 11.13 -6.01
CA THR A 218 -2.81 11.94 -6.86
C THR A 218 -2.70 13.41 -6.43
N GLY A 219 -3.53 13.88 -5.50
CA GLY A 219 -3.47 15.26 -5.00
C GLY A 219 -2.11 15.69 -4.45
N PRO A 220 -1.52 14.99 -3.50
CA PRO A 220 -0.17 15.28 -3.00
C PRO A 220 0.89 15.26 -4.10
N TYR A 221 0.80 14.37 -5.08
CA TYR A 221 1.72 14.28 -6.22
C TYR A 221 1.59 15.50 -7.14
N GLY A 222 0.37 15.95 -7.42
CA GLY A 222 0.14 17.18 -8.17
C GLY A 222 0.78 18.39 -7.52
N LYS A 223 0.59 18.55 -6.21
CA LYS A 223 1.19 19.65 -5.45
C LYS A 223 2.72 19.61 -5.45
N ASP A 224 3.32 18.45 -5.19
CA ASP A 224 4.78 18.35 -5.14
C ASP A 224 5.39 18.47 -6.55
N ILE A 225 4.94 17.65 -7.49
CA ILE A 225 5.56 17.55 -8.81
C ILE A 225 5.21 18.76 -9.68
N LEU A 226 3.91 19.08 -9.84
CA LEU A 226 3.50 20.13 -10.78
C LEU A 226 3.76 21.53 -10.22
N GLU A 227 3.34 21.81 -8.97
CA GLU A 227 3.47 23.15 -8.39
C GLU A 227 4.92 23.39 -7.91
N LYS A 228 5.44 22.58 -6.97
CA LYS A 228 6.73 22.87 -6.33
C LYS A 228 7.92 22.60 -7.25
N ARG A 229 7.96 21.43 -7.92
CA ARG A 229 9.12 21.02 -8.71
C ARG A 229 9.10 21.56 -10.14
N LEU A 230 7.93 21.70 -10.75
CA LEU A 230 7.77 22.13 -12.13
C LEU A 230 7.29 23.57 -12.31
N GLY A 231 6.85 24.24 -11.22
CA GLY A 231 6.50 25.64 -11.22
C GLY A 231 5.12 25.96 -11.82
N ALA A 232 4.20 24.99 -11.86
CA ALA A 232 2.81 25.29 -12.19
C ALA A 232 2.20 26.25 -11.16
N LYS A 233 1.23 27.06 -11.58
CA LYS A 233 0.53 27.99 -10.67
C LYS A 233 -0.19 27.17 -9.58
N ALA A 234 -0.15 27.66 -8.35
CA ALA A 234 -0.87 27.03 -7.24
C ALA A 234 -2.38 27.00 -7.53
N GLY A 235 -3.00 25.86 -7.22
CA GLY A 235 -4.41 25.62 -7.54
C GLY A 235 -4.67 25.22 -8.98
N THR A 236 -3.65 24.73 -9.64
CA THR A 236 -3.72 24.19 -11.01
C THR A 236 -4.53 22.89 -11.08
#